data_7679c68a05613fd321c6e27bef227b92
#
_entry.id   7679c68a05613fd321c6e27bef227b92
#
_cell.length_a   1.000
_cell.length_b   1.000
_cell.length_c   1.000
_cell.angle_alpha   90.00
_cell.angle_beta   90.00
_cell.angle_gamma   90.00
#
_symmetry.space_group_name_H-M   'P 1'
#
loop_
_entity.id
_entity.type
_entity.pdbx_description
1 polymer ?
#
loop_
_entity_poly.entity_id
_entity_poly.type
_entity_poly.pdbx_seq_one_letter_code
_entity_poly.pdbx_strand_id
1 'polypeptide(L)'
;SLTNTMSNISGELTDQSKASGDTIDSMTDSVDGGIQSITSDLDRILNTSSRITDIISDDVNVLLGNGSAIDDVSGKALTERTLGVVSGCNNHGKIEGDINAGGIAGIMNTEYDVDPEVDMDLTELTDVEVRSTTNDVLIHCINYGTVAGKKRNSGGVAGSEELGLIHTCENYGTVQLESGNGLGGIAGYSASRVNQSYALCNLKGDNKIGGITGEGYDISNCLAMV
;
A
#
# COMPACT_ATOMS: atom_id res chain seq x y z
N SER A 1 -19.87 42.89 -55.40
CA SER A 1 -21.25 42.51 -55.23
C SER A 1 -21.49 41.89 -53.87
N LEU A 2 -22.64 42.09 -53.27
CA LEU A 2 -22.99 41.58 -51.93
C LEU A 2 -22.67 40.09 -51.76
N THR A 3 -22.85 39.29 -52.76
CA THR A 3 -22.54 37.85 -52.81
C THR A 3 -21.06 37.57 -52.56
N ASN A 4 -20.18 38.34 -53.15
CA ASN A 4 -18.71 38.16 -52.95
C ASN A 4 -18.28 38.55 -51.54
N THR A 5 -18.91 39.61 -50.97
CA THR A 5 -18.63 40.01 -49.60
C THR A 5 -19.10 38.93 -48.61
N MET A 6 -20.29 38.37 -48.82
CA MET A 6 -20.80 37.26 -47.97
C MET A 6 -19.92 35.99 -48.07
N SER A 7 -19.44 35.65 -49.28
CA SER A 7 -18.52 34.52 -49.44
C SER A 7 -17.19 34.73 -48.72
N ASN A 8 -16.62 35.92 -48.76
CA ASN A 8 -15.38 36.25 -48.07
C ASN A 8 -15.56 36.21 -46.55
N ILE A 9 -16.64 36.75 -46.02
CA ILE A 9 -16.96 36.72 -44.58
C ILE A 9 -17.15 35.25 -44.12
N SER A 10 -17.82 34.45 -44.92
CA SER A 10 -18.00 33.01 -44.62
C SER A 10 -16.66 32.26 -44.61
N GLY A 11 -15.76 32.57 -45.53
CA GLY A 11 -14.40 32.01 -45.54
C GLY A 11 -13.59 32.40 -44.29
N GLU A 12 -13.56 33.71 -43.99
CA GLU A 12 -12.86 34.23 -42.79
C GLU A 12 -13.40 33.63 -41.49
N LEU A 13 -14.70 33.44 -41.38
CA LEU A 13 -15.33 32.82 -40.22
C LEU A 13 -14.94 31.35 -40.08
N THR A 14 -14.87 30.63 -41.18
CA THR A 14 -14.43 29.23 -41.20
C THR A 14 -12.97 29.11 -40.79
N ASP A 15 -12.10 29.98 -41.31
CA ASP A 15 -10.68 29.99 -40.94
C ASP A 15 -10.45 30.36 -39.49
N GLN A 16 -11.20 31.33 -38.94
CA GLN A 16 -11.17 31.67 -37.53
C GLN A 16 -11.66 30.52 -36.66
N SER A 17 -12.72 29.84 -37.03
CA SER A 17 -13.25 28.68 -36.31
C SER A 17 -12.23 27.55 -36.25
N LYS A 18 -11.57 27.28 -37.38
CA LYS A 18 -10.50 26.29 -37.45
C LYS A 18 -9.28 26.67 -36.59
N ALA A 19 -8.82 27.92 -36.68
CA ALA A 19 -7.70 28.40 -35.84
C ALA A 19 -8.02 28.33 -34.34
N SER A 20 -9.26 28.59 -33.96
CA SER A 20 -9.73 28.42 -32.57
C SER A 20 -9.72 26.96 -32.15
N GLY A 21 -10.15 26.02 -33.02
CA GLY A 21 -10.08 24.58 -32.77
C GLY A 21 -8.65 24.12 -32.55
N ASP A 22 -7.75 24.47 -33.48
CA ASP A 22 -6.31 24.12 -33.39
C ASP A 22 -5.66 24.67 -32.09
N THR A 23 -6.11 25.84 -31.62
CA THR A 23 -5.63 26.44 -30.36
C THR A 23 -6.14 25.65 -29.17
N ILE A 24 -7.41 25.26 -29.15
CA ILE A 24 -8.02 24.46 -28.07
C ILE A 24 -7.34 23.09 -27.98
N ASP A 25 -7.10 22.44 -29.11
CA ASP A 25 -6.41 21.14 -29.13
C ASP A 25 -5.00 21.25 -28.57
N SER A 26 -4.23 22.28 -28.98
CA SER A 26 -2.89 22.55 -28.44
C SER A 26 -2.89 22.86 -26.94
N MET A 27 -3.92 23.57 -26.43
CA MET A 27 -4.07 23.81 -25.00
C MET A 27 -4.41 22.52 -24.25
N THR A 28 -5.27 21.66 -24.81
CA THR A 28 -5.61 20.37 -24.24
C THR A 28 -4.38 19.48 -24.12
N ASP A 29 -3.60 19.36 -25.19
CA ASP A 29 -2.35 18.60 -25.19
C ASP A 29 -1.36 19.12 -24.15
N SER A 30 -1.27 20.44 -24.00
CA SER A 30 -0.40 21.08 -22.99
C SER A 30 -0.85 20.79 -21.56
N VAL A 31 -2.17 20.81 -21.32
CA VAL A 31 -2.76 20.50 -20.00
C VAL A 31 -2.54 19.01 -19.66
N ASP A 32 -2.79 18.13 -20.62
CA ASP A 32 -2.58 16.69 -20.44
C ASP A 32 -1.10 16.36 -20.15
N GLY A 33 -0.19 16.97 -20.89
CA GLY A 33 1.24 16.88 -20.61
C GLY A 33 1.64 17.40 -19.23
N GLY A 34 1.03 18.50 -18.80
CA GLY A 34 1.21 19.06 -17.46
C GLY A 34 0.70 18.12 -16.36
N ILE A 35 -0.46 17.51 -16.54
CA ILE A 35 -1.04 16.54 -15.61
C ILE A 35 -0.15 15.30 -15.49
N GLN A 36 0.35 14.77 -16.61
CA GLN A 36 1.27 13.64 -16.62
C GLN A 36 2.57 13.95 -15.89
N SER A 37 3.12 15.15 -16.08
CA SER A 37 4.32 15.60 -15.36
C SER A 37 4.08 15.70 -13.85
N ILE A 38 2.98 16.29 -13.42
CA ILE A 38 2.60 16.40 -12.00
C ILE A 38 2.43 15.01 -11.39
N THR A 39 1.78 14.09 -12.09
CA THR A 39 1.60 12.72 -11.62
C THR A 39 2.94 12.02 -11.43
N SER A 40 3.85 12.15 -12.38
CA SER A 40 5.20 11.60 -12.28
C SER A 40 6.00 12.20 -11.11
N ASP A 41 5.88 13.50 -10.89
CA ASP A 41 6.57 14.19 -9.78
C ASP A 41 5.99 13.78 -8.42
N LEU A 42 4.68 13.58 -8.33
CA LEU A 42 4.04 13.04 -7.13
C LEU A 42 4.53 11.62 -6.81
N ASP A 43 4.64 10.76 -7.81
CA ASP A 43 5.20 9.41 -7.62
C ASP A 43 6.65 9.46 -7.13
N ARG A 44 7.46 10.39 -7.65
CA ARG A 44 8.84 10.59 -7.18
C ARG A 44 8.90 11.10 -5.74
N ILE A 45 8.00 12.01 -5.35
CA ILE A 45 7.90 12.51 -3.98
C ILE A 45 7.50 11.39 -3.03
N LEU A 46 6.50 10.57 -3.39
CA LEU A 46 6.06 9.43 -2.59
C LEU A 46 7.19 8.40 -2.40
N ASN A 47 7.90 8.06 -3.47
CA ASN A 47 9.04 7.14 -3.40
C ASN A 47 10.19 7.72 -2.57
N THR A 48 10.45 9.02 -2.65
CA THR A 48 11.48 9.69 -1.85
C THR A 48 11.09 9.74 -0.38
N SER A 49 9.82 10.02 -0.07
CA SER A 49 9.29 10.02 1.30
C SER A 49 9.40 8.62 1.94
N SER A 50 9.07 7.57 1.19
CA SER A 50 9.25 6.19 1.66
C SER A 50 10.71 5.90 1.99
N ARG A 51 11.65 6.26 1.10
CA ARG A 51 13.08 6.07 1.34
C ARG A 51 13.60 6.86 2.54
N ILE A 52 13.09 8.06 2.78
CA ILE A 52 13.46 8.85 3.97
C ILE A 52 13.00 8.12 5.23
N THR A 53 11.80 7.56 5.23
CA THR A 53 11.29 6.77 6.36
C THR A 53 12.17 5.53 6.61
N ASP A 54 12.57 4.83 5.55
CA ASP A 54 13.45 3.67 5.65
C ASP A 54 14.82 4.05 6.25
N ILE A 55 15.43 5.16 5.76
CA ILE A 55 16.71 5.66 6.27
C ILE A 55 16.61 6.08 7.74
N ILE A 56 15.53 6.79 8.12
CA ILE A 56 15.31 7.18 9.52
C ILE A 56 15.18 5.94 10.41
N SER A 57 14.47 4.92 9.95
CA SER A 57 14.33 3.66 10.69
C SER A 57 15.66 2.94 10.83
N ASP A 58 16.48 2.89 9.79
CA ASP A 58 17.82 2.29 9.83
C ASP A 58 18.76 3.09 10.73
N ASP A 59 18.74 4.41 10.67
CA ASP A 59 19.58 5.29 11.49
C ASP A 59 19.20 5.21 12.98
N VAL A 60 17.89 5.13 13.29
CA VAL A 60 17.41 4.90 14.66
C VAL A 60 17.89 3.55 15.17
N ASN A 61 17.84 2.49 14.36
CA ASN A 61 18.34 1.17 14.72
C ASN A 61 19.88 1.17 14.98
N VAL A 62 20.64 1.97 14.23
CA VAL A 62 22.09 2.15 14.43
C VAL A 62 22.38 2.95 15.70
N LEU A 63 21.62 4.00 15.97
CA LEU A 63 21.79 4.85 17.16
C LEU A 63 21.44 4.12 18.47
N LEU A 64 20.50 3.17 18.42
CA LEU A 64 20.08 2.37 19.57
C LEU A 64 20.97 1.15 19.84
N GLY A 65 22.07 0.99 19.09
CA GLY A 65 23.15 0.02 19.36
C GLY A 65 22.77 -1.44 19.13
N ASN A 66 23.02 -1.94 17.93
CA ASN A 66 23.10 -3.36 17.53
C ASN A 66 21.96 -4.33 17.94
N GLY A 67 20.84 -3.83 18.39
CA GLY A 67 19.62 -4.61 18.59
C GLY A 67 18.46 -3.82 18.03
N SER A 68 17.56 -4.48 17.30
CA SER A 68 16.26 -3.87 16.97
C SER A 68 15.67 -3.32 18.26
N ALA A 69 15.34 -2.03 18.30
CA ALA A 69 14.61 -1.45 19.45
C ALA A 69 13.23 -2.13 19.63
N ILE A 70 12.81 -2.88 18.62
CA ILE A 70 11.58 -3.64 18.60
C ILE A 70 11.91 -5.13 18.55
N ASP A 71 11.49 -5.87 19.56
CA ASP A 71 11.56 -7.33 19.63
C ASP A 71 10.24 -7.91 19.12
N ASP A 72 10.23 -8.40 17.90
CA ASP A 72 9.06 -9.05 17.31
C ASP A 72 8.95 -10.49 17.84
N VAL A 73 8.02 -10.70 18.73
CA VAL A 73 7.72 -12.02 19.34
C VAL A 73 6.53 -12.73 18.70
N SER A 74 6.05 -12.29 17.58
CA SER A 74 4.85 -12.84 16.90
C SER A 74 4.93 -14.35 16.64
N GLY A 75 6.13 -14.87 16.46
CA GLY A 75 6.36 -16.32 16.34
C GLY A 75 5.94 -17.14 17.58
N LYS A 76 5.91 -16.57 18.77
CA LYS A 76 5.48 -17.25 20.00
C LYS A 76 3.97 -17.53 20.02
N ALA A 77 3.17 -16.72 19.31
CA ALA A 77 1.73 -16.91 19.22
C ALA A 77 1.29 -18.24 18.60
N LEU A 78 2.19 -18.94 17.91
CA LEU A 78 1.93 -20.29 17.38
C LEU A 78 1.88 -21.37 18.49
N THR A 79 2.47 -21.12 19.63
CA THR A 79 2.59 -22.10 20.73
C THR A 79 1.98 -21.63 22.02
N GLU A 80 1.78 -20.34 22.19
CA GLU A 80 1.31 -19.70 23.42
C GLU A 80 0.13 -18.78 23.13
N ARG A 81 -0.73 -18.56 24.11
CA ARG A 81 -1.76 -17.51 24.02
C ARG A 81 -1.13 -16.17 24.36
N THR A 82 -1.08 -15.29 23.36
CA THR A 82 -0.54 -13.95 23.47
C THR A 82 -1.58 -12.90 23.11
N LEU A 83 -1.39 -11.66 23.54
CA LEU A 83 -2.13 -10.50 23.05
C LEU A 83 -1.66 -10.16 21.63
N GLY A 84 -2.37 -9.32 20.91
CA GLY A 84 -2.02 -8.90 19.55
C GLY A 84 -2.32 -9.96 18.47
N VAL A 85 -3.17 -10.94 18.76
CA VAL A 85 -3.56 -12.01 17.82
C VAL A 85 -4.97 -11.80 17.31
N VAL A 86 -5.11 -11.68 16.00
CA VAL A 86 -6.40 -11.75 15.30
C VAL A 86 -6.54 -13.15 14.70
N SER A 87 -7.52 -13.90 15.14
CA SER A 87 -7.68 -15.30 14.77
C SER A 87 -9.08 -15.65 14.30
N GLY A 88 -9.17 -16.47 13.25
CA GLY A 88 -10.42 -17.05 12.77
C GLY A 88 -11.41 -16.04 12.18
N CYS A 89 -10.93 -14.88 11.74
CA CYS A 89 -11.78 -13.85 11.14
C CYS A 89 -12.11 -14.18 9.68
N ASN A 90 -13.36 -13.94 9.28
CA ASN A 90 -13.80 -14.14 7.91
C ASN A 90 -14.39 -12.84 7.33
N ASN A 91 -13.88 -12.40 6.20
CA ASN A 91 -14.46 -11.29 5.45
C ASN A 91 -15.25 -11.80 4.24
N HIS A 92 -16.50 -11.39 4.13
CA HIS A 92 -17.36 -11.62 2.96
C HIS A 92 -17.76 -10.31 2.25
N GLY A 93 -17.38 -9.17 2.84
CA GLY A 93 -17.73 -7.84 2.34
C GLY A 93 -16.72 -7.31 1.33
N LYS A 94 -17.08 -6.22 0.68
CA LYS A 94 -16.17 -5.43 -0.13
C LYS A 94 -15.40 -4.46 0.77
N ILE A 95 -14.09 -4.42 0.63
CA ILE A 95 -13.20 -3.45 1.26
C ILE A 95 -12.69 -2.49 0.19
N GLU A 96 -12.75 -1.20 0.45
CA GLU A 96 -12.18 -0.16 -0.40
C GLU A 96 -11.26 0.73 0.43
N GLY A 97 -10.08 1.02 -0.10
CA GLY A 97 -9.09 1.86 0.57
C GLY A 97 -8.19 2.57 -0.43
N ASP A 98 -7.58 3.66 0.00
CA ASP A 98 -6.60 4.38 -0.83
C ASP A 98 -5.23 3.73 -0.76
N ILE A 99 -4.81 3.34 0.43
CA ILE A 99 -3.50 2.79 0.76
C ILE A 99 -3.71 1.64 1.75
N ASN A 100 -2.90 0.60 1.65
CA ASN A 100 -2.88 -0.54 2.57
C ASN A 100 -4.27 -1.19 2.74
N ALA A 101 -4.90 -1.55 1.63
CA ALA A 101 -6.19 -2.23 1.65
C ALA A 101 -6.00 -3.74 1.87
N GLY A 102 -6.59 -4.27 2.94
CA GLY A 102 -6.57 -5.70 3.25
C GLY A 102 -7.94 -6.20 3.67
N GLY A 103 -8.23 -7.46 3.37
CA GLY A 103 -9.51 -8.07 3.71
C GLY A 103 -9.74 -8.25 5.21
N ILE A 104 -8.68 -8.38 5.99
CA ILE A 104 -8.70 -8.55 7.44
C ILE A 104 -8.02 -7.37 8.14
N ALA A 105 -6.82 -6.98 7.69
CA ALA A 105 -6.06 -5.89 8.28
C ALA A 105 -5.57 -4.93 7.20
N GLY A 106 -5.64 -3.62 7.45
CA GLY A 106 -5.04 -2.61 6.58
C GLY A 106 -3.53 -2.61 6.68
N ILE A 107 -3.03 -2.53 7.90
CA ILE A 107 -1.59 -2.53 8.21
C ILE A 107 -1.32 -3.33 9.48
N MET A 108 -0.18 -4.00 9.52
CA MET A 108 0.41 -4.66 10.68
C MET A 108 1.75 -3.98 10.95
N ASN A 109 1.83 -3.22 12.03
CA ASN A 109 3.01 -2.44 12.39
C ASN A 109 2.92 -2.02 13.86
N THR A 110 4.04 -1.59 14.43
CA THR A 110 4.02 -0.92 15.72
C THR A 110 3.37 0.45 15.62
N GLU A 111 2.75 0.87 16.69
CA GLU A 111 2.31 2.25 16.84
C GLU A 111 3.54 3.16 16.97
N TYR A 112 3.67 4.12 16.06
CA TYR A 112 4.77 5.09 16.09
C TYR A 112 4.44 6.36 16.89
N ASP A 113 3.21 6.47 17.38
CA ASP A 113 2.79 7.59 18.20
C ASP A 113 3.11 7.29 19.67
N VAL A 114 4.40 7.39 19.99
CA VAL A 114 4.84 7.30 21.38
C VAL A 114 4.36 8.57 22.09
N ASP A 115 3.35 8.45 22.96
CA ASP A 115 2.97 9.52 23.87
C ASP A 115 3.98 9.57 25.02
N PRO A 116 4.92 10.54 25.04
CA PRO A 116 5.98 10.59 26.05
C PRO A 116 5.46 10.76 27.48
N GLU A 117 4.20 11.25 27.62
CA GLU A 117 3.58 11.48 28.95
C GLU A 117 2.99 10.20 29.54
N VAL A 118 2.63 9.23 28.70
CA VAL A 118 1.98 7.97 29.12
C VAL A 118 2.94 6.78 29.03
N ASP A 119 3.79 6.75 27.99
CA ASP A 119 4.61 5.57 27.68
C ASP A 119 6.04 5.66 28.20
N MET A 120 6.47 6.83 28.71
CA MET A 120 7.82 7.03 29.25
C MET A 120 7.77 7.54 30.70
N ASP A 121 8.04 6.69 31.66
CA ASP A 121 8.36 7.13 33.03
C ASP A 121 9.81 7.66 33.08
N LEU A 122 9.97 8.97 32.94
CA LEU A 122 11.24 9.66 32.85
C LEU A 122 11.91 9.90 34.20
N THR A 123 11.44 9.32 35.29
CA THR A 123 11.91 9.64 36.65
C THR A 123 13.23 8.96 37.04
N GLU A 124 13.71 7.96 36.28
CA GLU A 124 15.00 7.28 36.55
C GLU A 124 15.83 7.05 35.28
N LEU A 125 16.31 8.14 34.65
CA LEU A 125 17.15 8.08 33.46
C LEU A 125 18.64 7.94 33.83
N THR A 126 19.13 6.72 34.02
CA THR A 126 20.59 6.46 34.05
C THR A 126 21.07 5.48 32.99
N ASP A 127 20.20 4.60 32.46
CA ASP A 127 20.50 3.73 31.32
C ASP A 127 19.19 3.35 30.64
N VAL A 128 18.75 4.10 29.61
CA VAL A 128 17.50 3.81 28.90
C VAL A 128 17.79 2.86 27.72
N GLU A 129 17.64 1.56 27.95
CA GLU A 129 17.39 0.63 26.85
C GLU A 129 15.88 0.68 26.53
N VAL A 130 15.48 1.49 25.56
CA VAL A 130 14.10 1.45 25.04
C VAL A 130 13.95 0.20 24.19
N ARG A 131 13.39 -0.86 24.77
CA ARG A 131 12.97 -2.06 24.04
C ARG A 131 11.46 -2.11 24.01
N SER A 132 10.88 -2.05 22.83
CA SER A 132 9.47 -2.34 22.61
C SER A 132 9.31 -3.79 22.13
N THR A 133 8.34 -4.49 22.67
CA THR A 133 7.99 -5.85 22.21
C THR A 133 6.70 -5.77 21.41
N THR A 134 6.73 -6.19 20.17
CA THR A 134 5.54 -6.28 19.32
C THR A 134 5.10 -7.73 19.12
N ASN A 135 3.79 -7.93 18.99
CA ASN A 135 3.18 -9.21 18.70
C ASN A 135 1.94 -8.99 17.85
N ASP A 136 2.14 -8.95 16.54
CA ASP A 136 1.09 -8.74 15.54
C ASP A 136 0.88 -10.01 14.72
N VAL A 137 -0.23 -10.71 14.96
CA VAL A 137 -0.47 -12.00 14.30
C VAL A 137 -1.85 -12.07 13.67
N LEU A 138 -1.89 -12.40 12.40
CA LEU A 138 -3.09 -12.87 11.71
C LEU A 138 -2.99 -14.37 11.51
N ILE A 139 -3.91 -15.12 12.11
CA ILE A 139 -3.91 -16.58 12.03
C ILE A 139 -5.30 -17.15 11.74
N HIS A 140 -5.36 -18.14 10.82
CA HIS A 140 -6.60 -18.79 10.40
C HIS A 140 -7.69 -17.81 9.92
N CYS A 141 -7.30 -16.70 9.30
CA CYS A 141 -8.23 -15.72 8.77
C CYS A 141 -8.49 -15.96 7.27
N ILE A 142 -9.72 -15.74 6.84
CA ILE A 142 -10.13 -16.04 5.46
C ILE A 142 -10.81 -14.82 4.84
N ASN A 143 -10.39 -14.45 3.65
CA ASN A 143 -11.07 -13.45 2.84
C ASN A 143 -11.80 -14.11 1.67
N TYR A 144 -13.10 -13.90 1.60
CA TYR A 144 -13.96 -14.22 0.44
C TYR A 144 -14.40 -12.97 -0.32
N GLY A 145 -14.23 -11.80 0.30
CA GLY A 145 -14.69 -10.52 -0.23
C GLY A 145 -13.75 -9.94 -1.29
N THR A 146 -14.19 -8.87 -1.91
CA THR A 146 -13.35 -8.08 -2.83
C THR A 146 -12.58 -7.01 -2.06
N VAL A 147 -11.27 -6.95 -2.28
CA VAL A 147 -10.42 -5.88 -1.79
C VAL A 147 -10.02 -4.99 -2.95
N ALA A 148 -10.29 -3.69 -2.87
CA ALA A 148 -10.00 -2.72 -3.90
C ALA A 148 -9.18 -1.55 -3.32
N GLY A 149 -7.89 -1.52 -3.64
CA GLY A 149 -7.00 -0.41 -3.33
C GLY A 149 -6.87 0.56 -4.50
N LYS A 150 -6.53 1.82 -4.21
CA LYS A 150 -6.35 2.82 -5.27
C LYS A 150 -4.89 3.12 -5.59
N LYS A 151 -4.03 3.19 -4.57
CA LYS A 151 -2.67 3.74 -4.75
C LYS A 151 -1.54 2.74 -4.51
N ARG A 152 -1.59 2.00 -3.41
CA ARG A 152 -0.55 1.01 -3.09
C ARG A 152 -1.02 -0.01 -2.05
N ASN A 153 -0.35 -1.15 -2.04
CA ASN A 153 -0.46 -2.22 -1.07
C ASN A 153 -1.91 -2.72 -0.89
N SER A 154 -2.33 -3.55 -1.81
CA SER A 154 -3.58 -4.30 -1.72
C SER A 154 -3.30 -5.77 -1.53
N GLY A 155 -3.82 -6.37 -0.47
CA GLY A 155 -3.71 -7.79 -0.20
C GLY A 155 -5.03 -8.43 0.19
N GLY A 156 -5.19 -9.70 -0.10
CA GLY A 156 -6.40 -10.43 0.24
C GLY A 156 -6.64 -10.51 1.75
N VAL A 157 -5.58 -10.58 2.54
CA VAL A 157 -5.62 -10.65 4.00
C VAL A 157 -5.12 -9.34 4.62
N ALA A 158 -3.92 -8.92 4.28
CA ALA A 158 -3.32 -7.68 4.79
C ALA A 158 -2.91 -6.74 3.66
N GLY A 159 -3.13 -5.44 3.80
CA GLY A 159 -2.60 -4.45 2.87
C GLY A 159 -1.08 -4.34 2.98
N SER A 160 -0.57 -4.12 4.19
CA SER A 160 0.85 -4.06 4.52
C SER A 160 1.14 -4.82 5.80
N GLU A 161 2.22 -5.60 5.80
CA GLU A 161 2.79 -6.26 6.97
C GLU A 161 4.24 -5.80 7.10
N GLU A 162 4.48 -4.88 8.00
CA GLU A 162 5.83 -4.37 8.27
C GLU A 162 6.51 -5.14 9.40
N LEU A 163 5.72 -5.56 10.37
CA LEU A 163 6.13 -6.44 11.46
C LEU A 163 5.05 -7.50 11.69
N GLY A 164 5.41 -8.62 12.28
CA GLY A 164 4.45 -9.61 12.70
C GLY A 164 4.51 -10.94 11.98
N LEU A 165 3.37 -11.61 11.91
CA LEU A 165 3.22 -12.91 11.28
C LEU A 165 1.82 -13.08 10.66
N ILE A 166 1.79 -13.42 9.39
CA ILE A 166 0.59 -13.94 8.73
C ILE A 166 0.74 -15.45 8.60
N HIS A 167 -0.11 -16.21 9.29
CA HIS A 167 0.01 -17.66 9.36
C HIS A 167 -1.31 -18.35 9.07
N THR A 168 -1.29 -19.35 8.19
CA THR A 168 -2.45 -20.19 7.86
C THR A 168 -3.68 -19.35 7.47
N CYS A 169 -3.45 -18.26 6.73
CA CYS A 169 -4.51 -17.41 6.23
C CYS A 169 -4.82 -17.72 4.77
N GLU A 170 -6.06 -17.46 4.35
CA GLU A 170 -6.54 -17.84 3.04
C GLU A 170 -7.24 -16.66 2.33
N ASN A 171 -7.08 -16.59 1.02
CA ASN A 171 -7.84 -15.63 0.22
C ASN A 171 -8.47 -16.31 -0.98
N TYR A 172 -9.79 -16.23 -1.06
CA TYR A 172 -10.63 -16.69 -2.18
C TYR A 172 -11.32 -15.54 -2.92
N GLY A 173 -11.15 -14.33 -2.42
CA GLY A 173 -11.74 -13.11 -2.99
C GLY A 173 -10.94 -12.54 -4.16
N THR A 174 -11.42 -11.45 -4.70
CA THR A 174 -10.69 -10.69 -5.73
C THR A 174 -9.90 -9.56 -5.07
N VAL A 175 -8.64 -9.39 -5.47
CA VAL A 175 -7.83 -8.26 -5.02
C VAL A 175 -7.51 -7.37 -6.21
N GLN A 176 -7.76 -6.07 -6.06
CA GLN A 176 -7.56 -5.08 -7.11
C GLN A 176 -6.71 -3.93 -6.60
N LEU A 177 -5.84 -3.42 -7.46
CA LEU A 177 -5.10 -2.20 -7.23
C LEU A 177 -5.21 -1.34 -8.48
N GLU A 178 -5.81 -0.16 -8.34
CA GLU A 178 -6.10 0.74 -9.46
C GLU A 178 -4.82 1.33 -10.04
N SER A 179 -3.86 1.69 -9.18
CA SER A 179 -2.56 2.22 -9.58
C SER A 179 -1.49 1.91 -8.52
N GLY A 180 -0.21 2.10 -8.87
CA GLY A 180 0.91 1.94 -7.94
C GLY A 180 1.41 0.51 -7.80
N ASN A 181 1.99 0.20 -6.65
CA ASN A 181 2.73 -1.03 -6.41
C ASN A 181 2.17 -1.83 -5.24
N GLY A 182 2.44 -3.13 -5.22
CA GLY A 182 2.15 -4.01 -4.10
C GLY A 182 0.74 -4.59 -4.15
N LEU A 183 0.50 -5.48 -5.11
CA LEU A 183 -0.72 -6.27 -5.21
C LEU A 183 -0.42 -7.74 -4.90
N GLY A 184 -0.96 -8.27 -3.82
CA GLY A 184 -0.74 -9.64 -3.42
C GLY A 184 -1.99 -10.44 -3.10
N GLY A 185 -1.95 -11.73 -3.31
CA GLY A 185 -3.05 -12.62 -2.97
C GLY A 185 -3.30 -12.69 -1.46
N ILE A 186 -2.26 -12.59 -0.65
CA ILE A 186 -2.32 -12.54 0.82
C ILE A 186 -1.97 -11.15 1.34
N ALA A 187 -0.79 -10.63 1.03
CA ALA A 187 -0.38 -9.30 1.47
C ALA A 187 0.08 -8.43 0.28
N GLY A 188 -0.28 -7.16 0.27
CA GLY A 188 0.22 -6.22 -0.74
C GLY A 188 1.72 -6.00 -0.61
N TYR A 189 2.17 -5.77 0.62
CA TYR A 189 3.56 -5.65 1.02
C TYR A 189 3.81 -6.48 2.28
N SER A 190 4.97 -7.15 2.38
CA SER A 190 5.39 -7.85 3.58
C SER A 190 6.89 -7.68 3.79
N ALA A 191 7.27 -7.00 4.86
CA ALA A 191 8.64 -6.93 5.36
C ALA A 191 8.92 -7.99 6.43
N SER A 192 7.90 -8.73 6.86
CA SER A 192 7.99 -9.76 7.88
C SER A 192 7.59 -11.14 7.31
N ARG A 193 6.90 -11.96 8.07
CA ARG A 193 6.76 -13.38 7.76
C ARG A 193 5.36 -13.76 7.31
N VAL A 194 5.25 -14.32 6.10
CA VAL A 194 4.03 -14.97 5.60
C VAL A 194 4.27 -16.47 5.48
N ASN A 195 3.54 -17.26 6.25
CA ASN A 195 3.76 -18.69 6.33
C ASN A 195 2.46 -19.50 6.18
N GLN A 196 2.54 -20.67 5.51
CA GLN A 196 1.44 -21.63 5.36
C GLN A 196 0.11 -21.04 4.87
N SER A 197 0.17 -19.99 4.06
CA SER A 197 -1.00 -19.27 3.61
C SER A 197 -1.34 -19.57 2.15
N TYR A 198 -2.63 -19.44 1.78
CA TYR A 198 -3.14 -19.85 0.49
C TYR A 198 -3.87 -18.70 -0.20
N ALA A 199 -3.53 -18.46 -1.47
CA ALA A 199 -4.27 -17.54 -2.32
C ALA A 199 -4.84 -18.30 -3.53
N LEU A 200 -6.15 -18.47 -3.56
CA LEU A 200 -6.91 -18.98 -4.70
C LEU A 200 -7.87 -17.87 -5.15
N CYS A 201 -7.36 -16.89 -5.90
CA CYS A 201 -8.03 -15.62 -6.06
C CYS A 201 -7.76 -15.00 -7.44
N ASN A 202 -8.47 -13.93 -7.77
CA ASN A 202 -8.16 -13.12 -8.94
C ASN A 202 -7.42 -11.86 -8.52
N LEU A 203 -6.30 -11.57 -9.18
CA LEU A 203 -5.51 -10.35 -9.00
C LEU A 203 -5.71 -9.43 -10.20
N LYS A 204 -5.92 -8.13 -9.96
CA LYS A 204 -6.08 -7.14 -11.00
C LYS A 204 -5.35 -5.85 -10.66
N GLY A 205 -4.27 -5.57 -11.37
CA GLY A 205 -3.42 -4.39 -11.20
C GLY A 205 -2.31 -4.37 -12.25
N ASP A 206 -1.42 -3.37 -12.18
CA ASP A 206 -0.42 -3.12 -13.22
C ASP A 206 1.01 -3.43 -12.79
N ASN A 207 1.36 -3.19 -11.52
CA ASN A 207 2.76 -3.26 -11.07
C ASN A 207 2.93 -4.06 -9.78
N LYS A 208 4.06 -4.78 -9.67
CA LYS A 208 4.46 -5.56 -8.52
C LYS A 208 3.32 -6.45 -8.01
N ILE A 209 2.91 -7.37 -8.88
CA ILE A 209 1.84 -8.33 -8.61
C ILE A 209 2.47 -9.66 -8.24
N GLY A 210 2.09 -10.19 -7.10
CA GLY A 210 2.53 -11.50 -6.65
C GLY A 210 1.39 -12.38 -6.15
N GLY A 211 1.48 -13.67 -6.40
CA GLY A 211 0.44 -14.62 -6.01
C GLY A 211 0.22 -14.67 -4.49
N ILE A 212 1.27 -14.49 -3.70
CA ILE A 212 1.20 -14.40 -2.23
C ILE A 212 1.37 -12.95 -1.79
N THR A 213 2.52 -12.34 -2.10
CA THR A 213 2.80 -10.93 -1.76
C THR A 213 3.18 -10.16 -3.00
N GLY A 214 2.75 -8.90 -3.12
CA GLY A 214 3.20 -8.01 -4.19
C GLY A 214 4.68 -7.69 -4.08
N GLU A 215 5.13 -7.42 -2.87
CA GLU A 215 6.53 -7.33 -2.44
C GLU A 215 6.67 -8.05 -1.12
N GLY A 216 7.74 -8.85 -0.94
CA GLY A 216 7.94 -9.58 0.31
C GLY A 216 9.28 -10.30 0.38
N TYR A 217 9.72 -10.59 1.60
CA TYR A 217 11.03 -11.15 1.88
C TYR A 217 10.99 -12.56 2.50
N ASP A 218 10.19 -12.80 3.55
CA ASP A 218 10.13 -14.09 4.25
C ASP A 218 8.79 -14.79 4.01
N ILE A 219 8.72 -15.48 2.87
CA ILE A 219 7.52 -16.21 2.43
C ILE A 219 7.86 -17.70 2.40
N SER A 220 7.14 -18.50 3.20
CA SER A 220 7.41 -19.93 3.30
C SER A 220 6.12 -20.77 3.32
N ASN A 221 6.20 -21.96 2.68
CA ASN A 221 5.11 -22.94 2.65
C ASN A 221 3.76 -22.39 2.16
N CYS A 222 3.79 -21.39 1.29
CA CYS A 222 2.59 -20.75 0.73
C CYS A 222 2.27 -21.29 -0.67
N LEU A 223 1.00 -21.26 -1.04
CA LEU A 223 0.53 -21.65 -2.37
C LEU A 223 -0.35 -20.56 -2.96
N ALA A 224 -0.11 -20.23 -4.21
CA ALA A 224 -0.95 -19.30 -4.96
C ALA A 224 -1.44 -19.93 -6.27
N MET A 225 -2.72 -19.72 -6.56
CA MET A 225 -3.35 -19.98 -7.85
C MET A 225 -4.16 -18.72 -8.20
N VAL A 226 -3.66 -17.91 -9.11
CA VAL A 226 -4.16 -16.56 -9.43
C VAL A 226 -4.33 -16.38 -10.93
#